data_dfc7f5aec472e638eea307ee6f09529f
#
_entry.id   dfc7f5aec472e638eea307ee6f09529f
#
_cell.length_a   1.000
_cell.length_b   1.000
_cell.length_c   1.000
_cell.angle_alpha   90.00
_cell.angle_beta   90.00
_cell.angle_gamma   90.00
#
_symmetry.space_group_name_H-M   'P 1'
#
loop_
_entity.id
_entity.type
_entity.pdbx_description
1 polymer ?
#
loop_
_entity_poly.entity_id
_entity_poly.type
_entity_poly.pdbx_seq_one_letter_code
_entity_poly.pdbx_strand_id
1 'polypeptide(L)'
;APVAKDDTAVTDEDTPVTIDVLPNDTDIDGDKLSIDSASVPSDQGTVEIVDGKLVFTPAENFHGDAEITYTVTDGALTDQATVNVTVNAVNDTPVVESNIADQTLAEDFTPYSIDLNTAFSDVDNVDGELSFSVSGNSNIQVAIVNGIATFTPTADWNGSEILTFTATDPSGESVSQTVNFTVAPVADIVADKATVMEDTPTIIKVLDNDTFEGDDKVVSLDTNNGPANGTVSVNPDGSVTYTPNDNYHGTDSFT
;
A
#
# COMPACT_ATOMS: atom_id res chain seq x y z
N ALA A 1 59.37 2.19 20.88
CA ALA A 1 58.13 2.91 20.49
C ALA A 1 57.45 2.20 19.35
N PRO A 2 56.10 2.04 19.41
CA PRO A 2 55.36 1.38 18.36
C PRO A 2 55.39 2.15 17.04
N VAL A 3 55.22 1.43 15.94
CA VAL A 3 54.99 1.97 14.61
C VAL A 3 53.75 1.28 14.06
N ALA A 4 52.64 1.98 14.07
CA ALA A 4 51.39 1.52 13.54
C ALA A 4 51.33 1.68 12.01
N LYS A 5 50.62 0.79 11.31
CA LYS A 5 50.44 0.83 9.87
C LYS A 5 48.97 0.63 9.52
N ASP A 6 48.54 1.34 8.49
CA ASP A 6 47.18 1.24 8.01
C ASP A 6 46.79 -0.18 7.57
N ASP A 7 45.53 -0.52 7.80
CA ASP A 7 44.89 -1.76 7.46
C ASP A 7 43.70 -1.58 6.52
N THR A 8 43.21 -2.67 6.00
CA THR A 8 41.97 -2.68 5.20
C THR A 8 41.10 -3.86 5.59
N ALA A 9 39.78 -3.68 5.50
CA ALA A 9 38.82 -4.74 5.68
C ALA A 9 37.64 -4.57 4.69
N VAL A 10 36.87 -5.62 4.54
CA VAL A 10 35.64 -5.60 3.73
C VAL A 10 34.54 -6.32 4.52
N THR A 11 33.36 -5.76 4.51
CA THR A 11 32.15 -6.39 5.04
C THR A 11 30.96 -6.00 4.19
N ASP A 12 29.83 -6.66 4.40
CA ASP A 12 28.55 -6.22 3.88
C ASP A 12 27.88 -5.30 4.92
N GLU A 13 26.98 -4.41 4.48
CA GLU A 13 26.20 -3.62 5.42
C GLU A 13 25.46 -4.52 6.42
N ASP A 14 25.11 -3.99 7.58
CA ASP A 14 24.46 -4.70 8.68
C ASP A 14 25.21 -5.93 9.21
N THR A 15 26.44 -6.20 8.70
CA THR A 15 27.25 -7.35 9.07
C THR A 15 28.52 -6.92 9.79
N PRO A 16 28.69 -7.25 11.09
CA PRO A 16 29.91 -6.96 11.83
C PRO A 16 31.14 -7.68 11.26
N VAL A 17 32.30 -7.00 11.29
CA VAL A 17 33.60 -7.59 10.90
C VAL A 17 34.62 -7.48 12.02
N THR A 18 35.39 -8.56 12.23
CA THR A 18 36.51 -8.59 13.18
C THR A 18 37.81 -8.37 12.43
N ILE A 19 38.60 -7.39 12.85
CA ILE A 19 39.82 -6.94 12.19
C ILE A 19 41.00 -7.10 13.15
N ASP A 20 42.02 -7.85 12.72
CA ASP A 20 43.26 -8.01 13.47
C ASP A 20 44.31 -7.04 12.93
N VAL A 21 44.47 -5.90 13.61
CA VAL A 21 45.31 -4.78 13.15
C VAL A 21 46.77 -4.84 13.61
N LEU A 22 47.07 -5.65 14.64
CA LEU A 22 48.43 -5.69 15.20
C LEU A 22 49.47 -6.48 14.38
N PRO A 23 49.13 -7.41 13.47
CA PRO A 23 50.14 -8.23 12.77
C PRO A 23 51.10 -7.48 11.87
N ASN A 24 50.74 -6.30 11.35
CA ASN A 24 51.59 -5.47 10.50
C ASN A 24 52.29 -4.35 11.28
N ASP A 25 51.89 -4.10 12.54
CA ASP A 25 52.48 -3.15 13.45
C ASP A 25 53.79 -3.65 14.05
N THR A 26 54.72 -2.77 14.38
CA THR A 26 56.04 -3.17 14.87
C THR A 26 56.45 -2.30 16.05
N ASP A 27 57.29 -2.85 16.93
CA ASP A 27 58.05 -2.11 17.93
C ASP A 27 59.52 -2.39 17.75
N ILE A 28 60.37 -1.31 17.74
CA ILE A 28 61.79 -1.44 17.51
C ILE A 28 62.52 -2.13 18.67
N ASP A 29 61.96 -2.04 19.88
CA ASP A 29 62.52 -2.59 21.10
C ASP A 29 62.01 -4.02 21.33
N GLY A 30 61.03 -4.46 20.52
CA GLY A 30 60.44 -5.82 20.57
C GLY A 30 59.37 -5.94 21.66
N ASP A 31 58.82 -4.85 22.14
CA ASP A 31 57.79 -4.84 23.15
C ASP A 31 56.46 -5.37 22.60
N LYS A 32 55.63 -5.98 23.46
CA LYS A 32 54.33 -6.50 23.08
C LYS A 32 53.34 -5.34 22.86
N LEU A 33 52.84 -5.25 21.64
CA LEU A 33 51.81 -4.26 21.27
C LEU A 33 50.40 -4.69 21.71
N SER A 34 49.57 -3.69 22.00
CA SER A 34 48.14 -3.83 22.25
C SER A 34 47.39 -2.60 21.72
N ILE A 35 46.10 -2.74 21.47
CA ILE A 35 45.23 -1.63 21.06
C ILE A 35 44.80 -0.89 22.34
N ASP A 36 45.05 0.41 22.38
CA ASP A 36 44.68 1.31 23.49
C ASP A 36 43.26 1.87 23.29
N SER A 37 42.97 2.32 22.07
CA SER A 37 41.69 2.90 21.73
C SER A 37 41.38 2.77 20.23
N ALA A 38 40.09 2.87 19.90
CA ALA A 38 39.61 2.95 18.51
C ALA A 38 38.38 3.84 18.43
N SER A 39 38.18 4.48 17.29
CA SER A 39 37.02 5.33 17.02
C SER A 39 36.64 5.31 15.54
N VAL A 40 35.37 5.49 15.25
CA VAL A 40 34.79 5.62 13.91
C VAL A 40 33.72 6.73 13.98
N PRO A 41 33.46 7.50 12.91
CA PRO A 41 32.31 8.39 12.85
C PRO A 41 31.00 7.64 13.12
N SER A 42 30.13 8.23 13.94
CA SER A 42 28.90 7.55 14.42
C SER A 42 27.87 7.28 13.32
N ASP A 43 27.96 8.00 12.21
CA ASP A 43 27.14 7.81 10.99
C ASP A 43 27.65 6.66 10.11
N GLN A 44 28.87 6.17 10.35
CA GLN A 44 29.44 5.02 9.66
C GLN A 44 29.29 3.71 10.46
N GLY A 45 29.14 3.80 11.78
CA GLY A 45 28.99 2.63 12.64
C GLY A 45 29.55 2.75 14.04
N THR A 46 29.88 1.60 14.62
CA THR A 46 30.53 1.48 15.94
C THR A 46 31.74 0.57 15.87
N VAL A 47 32.74 0.84 16.71
CA VAL A 47 33.91 -0.03 16.86
C VAL A 47 34.15 -0.38 18.32
N GLU A 48 34.41 -1.63 18.60
CA GLU A 48 34.74 -2.15 19.92
C GLU A 48 36.07 -2.91 19.88
N ILE A 49 36.81 -2.93 21.01
CA ILE A 49 38.02 -3.74 21.17
C ILE A 49 37.64 -5.02 21.91
N VAL A 50 37.69 -6.14 21.21
CA VAL A 50 37.34 -7.46 21.76
C VAL A 50 38.51 -8.44 21.54
N ASP A 51 38.99 -9.02 22.61
CA ASP A 51 40.10 -9.99 22.59
C ASP A 51 41.36 -9.49 21.84
N GLY A 52 41.62 -8.18 21.92
CA GLY A 52 42.76 -7.53 21.27
C GLY A 52 42.62 -7.31 19.77
N LYS A 53 41.41 -7.38 19.26
CA LYS A 53 41.02 -7.07 17.87
C LYS A 53 39.96 -5.99 17.83
N LEU A 54 39.81 -5.33 16.69
CA LEU A 54 38.70 -4.42 16.44
C LEU A 54 37.49 -5.21 15.93
N VAL A 55 36.32 -4.96 16.49
CA VAL A 55 35.03 -5.40 15.94
C VAL A 55 34.31 -4.17 15.46
N PHE A 56 34.18 -4.03 14.16
CA PHE A 56 33.42 -2.93 13.53
C PHE A 56 32.03 -3.45 13.18
N THR A 57 31.02 -2.68 13.58
CA THR A 57 29.62 -2.91 13.19
C THR A 57 29.17 -1.69 12.39
N PRO A 58 28.87 -1.81 11.08
CA PRO A 58 28.30 -0.73 10.29
C PRO A 58 27.06 -0.15 10.93
N ALA A 59 26.76 1.14 10.69
CA ALA A 59 25.46 1.68 10.99
C ALA A 59 24.40 1.00 10.11
N GLU A 60 23.15 0.98 10.56
CA GLU A 60 22.04 0.39 9.80
C GLU A 60 21.99 0.96 8.38
N ASN A 61 21.99 0.07 7.38
CA ASN A 61 21.97 0.39 5.94
C ASN A 61 23.13 1.30 5.48
N PHE A 62 24.24 1.31 6.21
CA PHE A 62 25.42 2.06 5.79
C PHE A 62 26.26 1.25 4.82
N HIS A 63 26.44 1.74 3.62
CA HIS A 63 27.37 1.23 2.60
C HIS A 63 28.34 2.31 2.13
N GLY A 64 29.50 1.91 1.63
CA GLY A 64 30.60 2.79 1.23
C GLY A 64 31.85 2.59 2.07
N ASP A 65 32.72 3.60 2.10
CA ASP A 65 33.99 3.52 2.83
C ASP A 65 33.85 4.09 4.24
N ALA A 66 34.20 3.27 5.24
CA ALA A 66 34.31 3.68 6.64
C ALA A 66 35.79 3.77 7.05
N GLU A 67 36.15 4.80 7.82
CA GLU A 67 37.49 4.99 8.32
C GLU A 67 37.54 4.90 9.85
N ILE A 68 38.19 3.84 10.34
CA ILE A 68 38.43 3.63 11.78
C ILE A 68 39.83 4.15 12.13
N THR A 69 39.94 5.05 13.07
CA THR A 69 41.23 5.41 13.67
C THR A 69 41.46 4.56 14.90
N TYR A 70 42.65 3.93 15.01
CA TYR A 70 43.04 3.18 16.19
C TYR A 70 44.39 3.62 16.72
N THR A 71 44.61 3.42 18.01
CA THR A 71 45.85 3.73 18.71
C THR A 71 46.48 2.44 19.24
N VAL A 72 47.75 2.23 18.91
CA VAL A 72 48.53 1.10 19.41
C VAL A 72 49.46 1.60 20.52
N THR A 73 49.69 0.77 21.54
CA THR A 73 50.60 1.05 22.66
C THR A 73 51.55 -0.13 22.94
N ASP A 74 52.80 0.21 23.37
CA ASP A 74 53.77 -0.72 23.97
C ASP A 74 53.70 -0.72 25.52
N GLY A 75 52.72 0.03 26.09
CA GLY A 75 52.56 0.23 27.52
C GLY A 75 53.20 1.53 28.04
N ALA A 76 54.03 2.23 27.24
CA ALA A 76 54.69 3.47 27.58
C ALA A 76 54.46 4.58 26.53
N LEU A 77 54.49 4.22 25.28
CA LEU A 77 54.35 5.12 24.12
C LEU A 77 53.20 4.60 23.23
N THR A 78 52.70 5.50 22.37
CA THR A 78 51.61 5.21 21.45
C THR A 78 51.91 5.64 20.04
N ASP A 79 51.27 5.06 19.05
CA ASP A 79 51.21 5.48 17.66
C ASP A 79 49.80 5.24 17.10
N GLN A 80 49.41 5.91 16.02
CA GLN A 80 48.09 5.83 15.43
C GLN A 80 48.16 5.41 13.96
N ALA A 81 47.18 4.64 13.55
CA ALA A 81 46.93 4.29 12.16
C ALA A 81 45.43 4.20 11.87
N THR A 82 45.09 3.93 10.62
CA THR A 82 43.70 3.84 10.16
C THR A 82 43.40 2.43 9.63
N VAL A 83 42.13 2.04 9.76
CA VAL A 83 41.56 0.91 8.99
C VAL A 83 40.56 1.47 8.01
N ASN A 84 40.79 1.27 6.72
CA ASN A 84 39.82 1.57 5.68
C ASN A 84 38.94 0.33 5.47
N VAL A 85 37.65 0.42 5.82
CA VAL A 85 36.67 -0.64 5.68
C VAL A 85 35.76 -0.34 4.50
N THR A 86 35.77 -1.18 3.48
CA THR A 86 34.75 -1.11 2.42
C THR A 86 33.54 -1.91 2.84
N VAL A 87 32.40 -1.22 2.98
CA VAL A 87 31.10 -1.82 3.29
C VAL A 87 30.31 -1.94 1.99
N ASN A 88 30.01 -3.16 1.59
CA ASN A 88 29.24 -3.45 0.38
C ASN A 88 27.76 -3.21 0.64
N ALA A 89 27.05 -2.65 -0.34
CA ALA A 89 25.58 -2.63 -0.32
C ALA A 89 25.01 -4.05 -0.49
N VAL A 90 23.95 -4.34 0.24
CA VAL A 90 23.14 -5.57 0.13
C VAL A 90 21.71 -5.14 -0.04
N ASN A 91 20.98 -5.76 -0.94
CA ASN A 91 19.58 -5.41 -1.18
C ASN A 91 18.72 -5.72 0.05
N ASP A 92 17.96 -4.74 0.51
CA ASP A 92 16.93 -4.89 1.51
C ASP A 92 15.56 -5.20 0.86
N THR A 93 14.68 -5.83 1.63
CA THR A 93 13.31 -6.11 1.17
C THR A 93 12.43 -4.88 1.37
N PRO A 94 11.57 -4.52 0.41
CA PRO A 94 10.58 -3.45 0.60
C PRO A 94 9.75 -3.61 1.87
N VAL A 95 9.31 -2.51 2.46
CA VAL A 95 8.49 -2.50 3.67
C VAL A 95 7.15 -1.80 3.45
N VAL A 96 6.16 -2.13 4.30
CA VAL A 96 4.91 -1.37 4.39
C VAL A 96 5.15 -0.16 5.28
N GLU A 97 5.32 1.00 4.67
CA GLU A 97 5.55 2.27 5.37
C GLU A 97 4.26 2.81 6.01
N SER A 98 3.16 2.73 5.29
CA SER A 98 1.85 3.19 5.74
C SER A 98 0.75 2.22 5.34
N ASN A 99 -0.01 1.75 6.33
CA ASN A 99 -1.11 0.83 6.05
C ASN A 99 -2.21 1.47 5.19
N ILE A 100 -2.59 0.82 4.11
CA ILE A 100 -3.80 1.13 3.36
C ILE A 100 -5.00 0.64 4.19
N ALA A 101 -5.87 1.56 4.55
CA ALA A 101 -7.06 1.23 5.36
C ALA A 101 -8.08 0.42 4.56
N ASP A 102 -8.89 -0.39 5.25
CA ASP A 102 -10.04 -1.06 4.66
C ASP A 102 -11.02 -0.04 4.06
N GLN A 103 -11.65 -0.41 2.95
CA GLN A 103 -12.53 0.46 2.17
C GLN A 103 -13.99 0.04 2.37
N THR A 104 -14.86 1.03 2.60
CA THR A 104 -16.32 0.84 2.64
C THR A 104 -16.93 1.79 1.62
N LEU A 105 -17.56 1.24 0.61
CA LEU A 105 -18.06 1.94 -0.57
C LEU A 105 -19.53 1.61 -0.77
N ALA A 106 -20.24 2.43 -1.54
CA ALA A 106 -21.53 2.04 -2.12
C ALA A 106 -21.26 1.39 -3.49
N GLU A 107 -22.18 0.56 -3.99
CA GLU A 107 -22.08 0.09 -5.37
C GLU A 107 -22.10 1.31 -6.34
N ASP A 108 -21.61 1.12 -7.55
CA ASP A 108 -21.46 2.18 -8.55
C ASP A 108 -20.67 3.42 -8.06
N PHE A 109 -19.80 3.23 -7.08
CA PHE A 109 -18.94 4.30 -6.59
C PHE A 109 -18.14 4.96 -7.72
N THR A 110 -17.95 6.26 -7.64
CA THR A 110 -17.11 6.98 -8.61
C THR A 110 -15.67 6.47 -8.50
N PRO A 111 -15.00 6.15 -9.63
CA PRO A 111 -13.62 5.72 -9.63
C PRO A 111 -12.71 6.66 -8.83
N TYR A 112 -11.85 6.10 -7.99
CA TYR A 112 -10.88 6.84 -7.18
C TYR A 112 -9.53 6.14 -7.17
N SER A 113 -8.51 6.78 -6.62
CA SER A 113 -7.16 6.24 -6.65
C SER A 113 -6.49 6.29 -5.28
N ILE A 114 -5.59 5.32 -5.06
CA ILE A 114 -4.67 5.26 -3.92
C ILE A 114 -3.26 5.28 -4.48
N ASP A 115 -2.39 6.09 -3.87
CA ASP A 115 -0.97 6.15 -4.21
C ASP A 115 -0.21 5.09 -3.40
N LEU A 116 0.24 4.04 -4.07
CA LEU A 116 0.99 2.94 -3.47
C LEU A 116 2.43 3.36 -3.12
N ASN A 117 2.99 4.38 -3.78
CA ASN A 117 4.33 4.88 -3.44
C ASN A 117 4.38 5.49 -2.03
N THR A 118 3.23 5.89 -1.46
CA THR A 118 3.15 6.36 -0.07
C THR A 118 2.89 5.25 0.94
N ALA A 119 2.47 4.07 0.47
CA ALA A 119 2.15 2.92 1.32
C ALA A 119 3.34 1.97 1.48
N PHE A 120 4.22 1.93 0.51
CA PHE A 120 5.40 1.06 0.49
C PHE A 120 6.65 1.90 0.28
N SER A 121 7.74 1.49 0.89
CA SER A 121 9.06 2.10 0.73
C SER A 121 10.15 1.02 0.68
N ASP A 122 11.33 1.43 0.23
CA ASP A 122 12.51 0.58 0.19
C ASP A 122 13.73 1.47 0.46
N VAL A 123 14.67 0.99 1.26
CA VAL A 123 15.84 1.78 1.65
C VAL A 123 16.84 1.94 0.51
N ASP A 124 16.94 0.93 -0.36
CA ASP A 124 17.87 0.91 -1.49
C ASP A 124 17.27 1.50 -2.76
N ASN A 125 15.95 1.58 -2.84
CA ASN A 125 15.24 1.94 -4.06
C ASN A 125 14.41 3.21 -3.88
N VAL A 126 14.70 4.22 -4.71
CA VAL A 126 13.95 5.47 -4.71
C VAL A 126 12.54 5.28 -5.28
N ASP A 127 11.68 6.26 -4.98
CA ASP A 127 10.31 6.30 -5.50
C ASP A 127 10.26 6.08 -7.02
N GLY A 128 9.42 5.13 -7.44
CA GLY A 128 9.22 4.77 -8.84
C GLY A 128 10.07 3.60 -9.35
N GLU A 129 10.99 3.07 -8.55
CA GLU A 129 11.74 1.85 -8.88
C GLU A 129 11.01 0.59 -8.41
N LEU A 130 10.15 0.70 -7.37
CA LEU A 130 9.28 -0.39 -6.97
C LEU A 130 8.21 -0.67 -8.04
N SER A 131 7.99 -1.93 -8.32
CA SER A 131 6.89 -2.40 -9.14
C SER A 131 5.72 -2.89 -8.28
N PHE A 132 4.49 -2.56 -8.69
CA PHE A 132 3.30 -2.90 -7.92
C PHE A 132 2.38 -3.84 -8.66
N SER A 133 1.79 -4.77 -7.93
CA SER A 133 0.75 -5.68 -8.44
C SER A 133 -0.39 -5.81 -7.45
N VAL A 134 -1.55 -6.27 -7.94
CA VAL A 134 -2.73 -6.54 -7.14
C VAL A 134 -3.29 -7.90 -7.50
N SER A 135 -3.86 -8.58 -6.51
CA SER A 135 -4.58 -9.85 -6.68
C SER A 135 -5.81 -9.89 -5.78
N GLY A 136 -6.75 -10.82 -6.07
CA GLY A 136 -8.00 -10.96 -5.32
C GLY A 136 -9.15 -10.07 -5.83
N ASN A 137 -8.89 -9.19 -6.80
CA ASN A 137 -9.84 -8.26 -7.39
C ASN A 137 -10.64 -8.93 -8.53
N SER A 138 -11.78 -9.55 -8.21
CA SER A 138 -12.65 -10.21 -9.18
C SER A 138 -13.74 -9.29 -9.73
N ASN A 139 -14.32 -8.46 -8.87
CA ASN A 139 -15.42 -7.55 -9.18
C ASN A 139 -15.03 -6.08 -9.11
N ILE A 140 -14.03 -5.73 -8.33
CA ILE A 140 -13.44 -4.39 -8.35
C ILE A 140 -12.28 -4.40 -9.35
N GLN A 141 -12.39 -3.63 -10.42
CA GLN A 141 -11.30 -3.49 -11.38
C GLN A 141 -10.24 -2.54 -10.82
N VAL A 142 -8.98 -2.95 -10.90
CA VAL A 142 -7.86 -2.14 -10.44
C VAL A 142 -6.85 -1.99 -11.57
N ALA A 143 -6.52 -0.75 -11.91
CA ALA A 143 -5.44 -0.40 -12.82
C ALA A 143 -4.32 0.30 -12.05
N ILE A 144 -3.09 -0.19 -12.17
CA ILE A 144 -1.93 0.43 -11.52
C ILE A 144 -1.03 1.06 -12.59
N VAL A 145 -0.80 2.35 -12.46
CA VAL A 145 0.06 3.12 -13.38
C VAL A 145 0.95 4.05 -12.54
N ASN A 146 2.26 3.91 -12.67
CA ASN A 146 3.26 4.71 -11.92
C ASN A 146 3.00 4.71 -10.40
N GLY A 147 2.67 3.55 -9.84
CA GLY A 147 2.36 3.40 -8.42
C GLY A 147 0.97 3.89 -7.98
N ILE A 148 0.17 4.45 -8.89
CA ILE A 148 -1.19 4.89 -8.60
C ILE A 148 -2.16 3.75 -8.94
N ALA A 149 -2.83 3.19 -7.94
CA ALA A 149 -3.89 2.20 -8.09
C ALA A 149 -5.24 2.90 -8.24
N THR A 150 -5.88 2.77 -9.41
CA THR A 150 -7.22 3.32 -9.69
C THR A 150 -8.26 2.20 -9.62
N PHE A 151 -9.29 2.41 -8.82
CA PHE A 151 -10.38 1.46 -8.56
C PHE A 151 -11.62 1.86 -9.35
N THR A 152 -12.22 0.89 -10.05
CA THR A 152 -13.45 1.08 -10.82
C THR A 152 -14.43 -0.02 -10.43
N PRO A 153 -15.69 0.30 -10.06
CA PRO A 153 -16.69 -0.70 -9.72
C PRO A 153 -17.08 -1.53 -10.94
N THR A 154 -17.51 -2.77 -10.71
CA THR A 154 -18.39 -3.46 -11.64
C THR A 154 -19.80 -2.98 -11.37
N ALA A 155 -20.55 -2.61 -12.40
CA ALA A 155 -21.91 -2.12 -12.26
C ALA A 155 -22.79 -3.11 -11.48
N ASP A 156 -23.66 -2.60 -10.63
CA ASP A 156 -24.62 -3.34 -9.81
C ASP A 156 -23.99 -4.45 -8.92
N TRP A 157 -22.67 -4.37 -8.65
CA TRP A 157 -22.01 -5.34 -7.78
C TRP A 157 -21.89 -4.83 -6.35
N ASN A 158 -22.40 -5.60 -5.41
CA ASN A 158 -22.20 -5.41 -3.98
C ASN A 158 -21.61 -6.66 -3.34
N GLY A 159 -20.94 -6.52 -2.20
CA GLY A 159 -20.28 -7.63 -1.52
C GLY A 159 -18.96 -7.24 -0.88
N SER A 160 -18.10 -8.22 -0.65
CA SER A 160 -16.76 -7.97 -0.10
C SER A 160 -15.70 -8.73 -0.88
N GLU A 161 -14.57 -8.08 -1.11
CA GLU A 161 -13.36 -8.67 -1.68
C GLU A 161 -12.14 -8.31 -0.82
N ILE A 162 -11.19 -9.23 -0.74
CA ILE A 162 -9.89 -8.96 -0.13
C ILE A 162 -8.87 -8.80 -1.26
N LEU A 163 -8.35 -7.60 -1.41
CA LEU A 163 -7.31 -7.29 -2.37
C LEU A 163 -5.95 -7.37 -1.68
N THR A 164 -4.99 -8.01 -2.35
CA THR A 164 -3.60 -8.07 -1.89
C THR A 164 -2.75 -7.20 -2.81
N PHE A 165 -2.17 -6.13 -2.27
CA PHE A 165 -1.20 -5.29 -2.96
C PHE A 165 0.20 -5.79 -2.64
N THR A 166 1.03 -5.93 -3.66
CA THR A 166 2.42 -6.38 -3.53
C THR A 166 3.34 -5.35 -4.16
N ALA A 167 4.31 -4.88 -3.38
CA ALA A 167 5.45 -4.12 -3.88
C ALA A 167 6.63 -5.06 -4.08
N THR A 168 7.33 -4.93 -5.19
CA THR A 168 8.51 -5.74 -5.54
C THR A 168 9.61 -4.81 -6.02
N ASP A 169 10.81 -4.98 -5.47
CA ASP A 169 12.01 -4.25 -5.85
C ASP A 169 12.61 -4.74 -7.18
N PRO A 170 13.64 -4.06 -7.72
CA PRO A 170 14.34 -4.50 -8.93
C PRO A 170 15.10 -5.82 -8.78
N SER A 171 15.43 -6.23 -7.54
CA SER A 171 16.11 -7.49 -7.22
C SER A 171 15.15 -8.68 -7.16
N GLY A 172 13.83 -8.42 -7.04
CA GLY A 172 12.76 -9.42 -7.02
C GLY A 172 12.27 -9.77 -5.62
N GLU A 173 12.73 -9.07 -4.57
CA GLU A 173 12.20 -9.21 -3.24
C GLU A 173 10.88 -8.43 -3.10
N SER A 174 9.99 -8.86 -2.21
CA SER A 174 8.66 -8.28 -2.17
C SER A 174 8.00 -8.33 -0.81
N VAL A 175 7.14 -7.34 -0.56
CA VAL A 175 6.23 -7.27 0.59
C VAL A 175 4.79 -7.11 0.12
N SER A 176 3.84 -7.63 0.89
CA SER A 176 2.42 -7.55 0.54
C SER A 176 1.58 -7.06 1.71
N GLN A 177 0.51 -6.34 1.37
CA GLN A 177 -0.52 -5.92 2.30
C GLN A 177 -1.91 -6.30 1.77
N THR A 178 -2.76 -6.84 2.64
CA THR A 178 -4.17 -7.11 2.34
C THR A 178 -5.06 -5.95 2.78
N VAL A 179 -6.06 -5.64 1.96
CA VAL A 179 -7.06 -4.60 2.23
C VAL A 179 -8.44 -5.19 1.96
N ASN A 180 -9.36 -5.04 2.91
CA ASN A 180 -10.74 -5.47 2.73
C ASN A 180 -11.56 -4.36 2.08
N PHE A 181 -12.23 -4.69 0.99
CA PHE A 181 -13.19 -3.83 0.30
C PHE A 181 -14.59 -4.34 0.55
N THR A 182 -15.43 -3.53 1.18
CA THR A 182 -16.85 -3.81 1.38
C THR A 182 -17.66 -2.82 0.56
N VAL A 183 -18.47 -3.34 -0.37
CA VAL A 183 -19.35 -2.56 -1.24
C VAL A 183 -20.78 -2.81 -0.80
N ALA A 184 -21.43 -1.76 -0.31
CA ALA A 184 -22.81 -1.81 0.15
C ALA A 184 -23.77 -1.66 -1.02
N PRO A 185 -24.91 -2.37 -0.99
CA PRO A 185 -25.95 -2.28 -2.01
C PRO A 185 -26.61 -0.89 -2.02
N VAL A 186 -27.03 -0.45 -3.21
CA VAL A 186 -27.83 0.75 -3.44
C VAL A 186 -29.01 0.39 -4.35
N ALA A 187 -30.22 0.82 -4.01
CA ALA A 187 -31.38 0.56 -4.85
C ALA A 187 -31.43 1.54 -6.04
N ASP A 188 -31.47 1.02 -7.25
CA ASP A 188 -31.60 1.79 -8.48
C ASP A 188 -33.05 1.83 -8.94
N ILE A 189 -33.68 2.98 -8.84
CA ILE A 189 -35.06 3.23 -9.27
C ILE A 189 -35.05 4.03 -10.57
N VAL A 190 -35.60 3.44 -11.63
CA VAL A 190 -35.66 4.01 -12.97
C VAL A 190 -37.10 4.38 -13.32
N ALA A 191 -37.32 5.64 -13.74
CA ALA A 191 -38.66 6.12 -14.09
C ALA A 191 -39.28 5.32 -15.26
N ASP A 192 -40.53 4.89 -15.07
CA ASP A 192 -41.31 4.14 -16.04
C ASP A 192 -41.98 4.99 -17.10
N LYS A 193 -42.25 4.38 -18.24
CA LYS A 193 -43.08 4.97 -19.31
C LYS A 193 -44.04 3.91 -19.87
N ALA A 194 -45.30 4.24 -19.92
CA ALA A 194 -46.32 3.38 -20.51
C ALA A 194 -47.19 4.12 -21.53
N THR A 195 -47.64 3.43 -22.53
CA THR A 195 -48.69 3.91 -23.46
C THR A 195 -49.96 3.17 -23.15
N VAL A 196 -51.01 3.90 -22.87
CA VAL A 196 -52.33 3.39 -22.51
C VAL A 196 -53.38 3.84 -23.52
N MET A 197 -54.46 3.09 -23.65
CA MET A 197 -55.62 3.51 -24.47
C MET A 197 -56.60 4.31 -23.61
N GLU A 198 -57.25 5.30 -24.20
CA GLU A 198 -58.35 5.98 -23.52
C GLU A 198 -59.42 4.99 -23.04
N ASP A 199 -60.12 5.31 -21.97
CA ASP A 199 -61.20 4.54 -21.38
C ASP A 199 -60.80 3.11 -20.94
N THR A 200 -59.47 2.77 -20.92
CA THR A 200 -59.04 1.41 -20.65
C THR A 200 -58.04 1.40 -19.45
N PRO A 201 -58.45 0.78 -18.31
CA PRO A 201 -57.50 0.56 -17.22
C PRO A 201 -56.31 -0.26 -17.68
N THR A 202 -55.09 0.17 -17.37
CA THR A 202 -53.86 -0.49 -17.79
C THR A 202 -52.98 -0.81 -16.59
N ILE A 203 -52.50 -2.04 -16.52
CA ILE A 203 -51.53 -2.47 -15.50
C ILE A 203 -50.11 -2.09 -15.98
N ILE A 204 -49.38 -1.39 -15.15
CA ILE A 204 -47.97 -0.98 -15.38
C ILE A 204 -47.13 -1.69 -14.34
N LYS A 205 -46.11 -2.40 -14.79
CA LYS A 205 -45.19 -3.13 -13.92
C LYS A 205 -44.01 -2.19 -13.59
N VAL A 206 -44.20 -1.34 -12.61
CA VAL A 206 -43.26 -0.28 -12.23
C VAL A 206 -41.98 -0.76 -11.58
N LEU A 207 -41.81 -2.06 -11.33
CA LEU A 207 -40.59 -2.63 -10.76
C LEU A 207 -39.75 -3.40 -11.80
N ASP A 208 -40.18 -3.48 -13.07
CA ASP A 208 -39.54 -4.32 -14.07
C ASP A 208 -38.20 -3.77 -14.57
N ASN A 209 -37.96 -2.48 -14.42
CA ASN A 209 -36.73 -1.76 -14.83
C ASN A 209 -35.89 -1.27 -13.64
N ASP A 210 -36.29 -1.63 -12.42
CA ASP A 210 -35.58 -1.29 -11.19
C ASP A 210 -34.71 -2.46 -10.71
N THR A 211 -33.57 -2.14 -10.09
CA THR A 211 -32.76 -3.11 -9.35
C THR A 211 -32.89 -2.90 -7.85
N PHE A 212 -33.04 -3.99 -7.11
CA PHE A 212 -33.23 -3.96 -5.67
C PHE A 212 -32.44 -5.09 -5.02
N GLU A 213 -31.72 -4.76 -3.97
CA GLU A 213 -30.86 -5.65 -3.20
C GLU A 213 -31.59 -6.40 -2.07
N GLY A 214 -32.83 -6.79 -2.27
CA GLY A 214 -33.59 -7.53 -1.27
C GLY A 214 -35.03 -7.80 -1.68
N ASP A 215 -35.70 -8.65 -0.89
CA ASP A 215 -37.07 -9.06 -1.18
C ASP A 215 -38.17 -8.12 -0.66
N ASP A 216 -37.82 -7.14 0.18
CA ASP A 216 -38.74 -6.24 0.87
C ASP A 216 -39.06 -4.99 0.03
N LYS A 217 -39.67 -5.20 -1.15
CA LYS A 217 -40.10 -4.12 -2.05
C LYS A 217 -41.50 -3.67 -1.67
N VAL A 218 -41.69 -2.36 -1.49
CA VAL A 218 -43.02 -1.79 -1.24
C VAL A 218 -43.27 -0.65 -2.24
N VAL A 219 -44.28 -0.83 -3.08
CA VAL A 219 -44.79 0.23 -3.95
C VAL A 219 -45.84 1.03 -3.18
N SER A 220 -45.71 2.33 -3.14
CA SER A 220 -46.70 3.24 -2.57
C SER A 220 -46.91 4.45 -3.51
N LEU A 221 -48.08 5.09 -3.43
CA LEU A 221 -48.38 6.25 -4.23
C LEU A 221 -48.12 7.53 -3.42
N ASP A 222 -47.45 8.50 -4.02
CA ASP A 222 -47.38 9.83 -3.45
C ASP A 222 -48.71 10.55 -3.68
N THR A 223 -49.47 10.73 -2.59
CA THR A 223 -50.79 11.37 -2.62
C THR A 223 -50.75 12.85 -3.03
N ASN A 224 -49.57 13.49 -3.03
CA ASN A 224 -49.41 14.89 -3.47
C ASN A 224 -49.09 15.00 -4.97
N ASN A 225 -48.59 13.90 -5.58
CA ASN A 225 -48.20 13.85 -6.98
C ASN A 225 -48.95 12.73 -7.74
N GLY A 226 -50.25 12.65 -7.52
CA GLY A 226 -51.13 11.74 -8.26
C GLY A 226 -51.42 12.24 -9.69
N PRO A 227 -52.01 11.36 -10.54
CA PRO A 227 -52.32 11.69 -11.91
C PRO A 227 -53.40 12.83 -11.98
N ALA A 228 -53.21 13.73 -12.93
CA ALA A 228 -54.16 14.85 -13.13
C ALA A 228 -55.44 14.43 -13.89
N ASN A 229 -55.34 13.43 -14.75
CA ASN A 229 -56.39 13.04 -15.70
C ASN A 229 -56.75 11.56 -15.61
N GLY A 230 -56.66 11.01 -14.45
CA GLY A 230 -56.99 9.61 -14.19
C GLY A 230 -56.93 9.22 -12.72
N THR A 231 -56.99 7.99 -12.45
CA THR A 231 -56.76 7.40 -11.11
C THR A 231 -55.70 6.33 -11.17
N VAL A 232 -54.96 6.15 -10.07
CA VAL A 232 -53.97 5.09 -9.95
C VAL A 232 -54.19 4.30 -8.66
N SER A 233 -53.99 3.01 -8.70
CA SER A 233 -54.03 2.13 -7.54
C SER A 233 -52.88 1.11 -7.57
N VAL A 234 -52.33 0.80 -6.39
CA VAL A 234 -51.29 -0.22 -6.24
C VAL A 234 -51.93 -1.59 -6.12
N ASN A 235 -51.43 -2.53 -6.89
CA ASN A 235 -51.87 -3.92 -6.85
C ASN A 235 -51.06 -4.73 -5.80
N PRO A 236 -51.59 -5.86 -5.31
CA PRO A 236 -50.88 -6.69 -4.32
C PRO A 236 -49.55 -7.29 -4.80
N ASP A 237 -49.30 -7.32 -6.09
CA ASP A 237 -48.05 -7.79 -6.71
C ASP A 237 -47.00 -6.67 -6.93
N GLY A 238 -47.28 -5.47 -6.47
CA GLY A 238 -46.40 -4.30 -6.64
C GLY A 238 -46.56 -3.60 -7.99
N SER A 239 -47.37 -4.10 -8.93
CA SER A 239 -47.73 -3.35 -10.12
C SER A 239 -48.72 -2.22 -9.79
N VAL A 240 -48.88 -1.25 -10.69
CA VAL A 240 -49.90 -0.20 -10.55
C VAL A 240 -50.94 -0.30 -11.68
N THR A 241 -52.20 -0.04 -11.35
CA THR A 241 -53.24 0.13 -12.36
C THR A 241 -53.56 1.58 -12.53
N TYR A 242 -53.30 2.13 -13.72
CA TYR A 242 -53.76 3.49 -14.12
C TYR A 242 -55.04 3.39 -14.90
N THR A 243 -56.03 4.22 -14.56
CA THR A 243 -57.31 4.33 -15.25
C THR A 243 -57.49 5.78 -15.72
N PRO A 244 -57.44 6.06 -17.03
CA PRO A 244 -57.70 7.40 -17.56
C PRO A 244 -59.10 7.87 -17.23
N ASN A 245 -59.32 9.17 -17.14
CA ASN A 245 -60.67 9.75 -17.15
C ASN A 245 -61.36 9.50 -18.52
N ASP A 246 -62.68 9.46 -18.53
CA ASP A 246 -63.48 9.22 -19.74
C ASP A 246 -63.05 10.14 -20.90
N ASN A 247 -62.77 9.55 -22.07
CA ASN A 247 -62.37 10.21 -23.30
C ASN A 247 -61.09 11.07 -23.16
N TYR A 248 -60.24 10.83 -22.14
CA TYR A 248 -58.99 11.57 -21.99
C TYR A 248 -57.90 11.00 -22.93
N HIS A 249 -57.38 11.90 -23.77
CA HIS A 249 -56.20 11.67 -24.59
C HIS A 249 -55.14 12.75 -24.32
N GLY A 250 -53.91 12.33 -24.07
CA GLY A 250 -52.82 13.23 -23.69
C GLY A 250 -51.76 12.51 -22.86
N THR A 251 -50.95 13.27 -22.15
CA THR A 251 -49.93 12.76 -21.23
C THR A 251 -50.33 12.98 -19.78
N ASP A 252 -50.08 12.03 -18.94
CA ASP A 252 -50.29 12.13 -17.50
C ASP A 252 -49.05 11.61 -16.78
N SER A 253 -48.88 11.94 -15.51
CA SER A 253 -47.76 11.47 -14.68
C SER A 253 -48.17 11.35 -13.22
N PHE A 254 -47.56 10.46 -12.50
CA PHE A 254 -47.74 10.23 -11.06
C PHE A 254 -46.47 9.66 -10.46
N THR A 255 -46.32 9.75 -9.14
CA THR A 255 -45.21 9.22 -8.41
C THR A 255 -45.68 8.30 -7.28
#